data_93be4aabefce16b7dcdf7b8a25cb339e
#
_entry.id   93be4aabefce16b7dcdf7b8a25cb339e
#
_cell.length_a   1.000
_cell.length_b   1.000
_cell.length_c   1.000
_cell.angle_alpha   90.00
_cell.angle_beta   90.00
_cell.angle_gamma   90.00
#
_symmetry.space_group_name_H-M   'P 1'
#
loop_
_entity.id
_entity.type
_entity.pdbx_description
1 polymer ?
#
loop_
_entity_poly.entity_id
_entity_poly.type
_entity_poly.pdbx_seq_one_letter_code
_entity_poly.pdbx_strand_id
1 'polypeptide(L)'
;RPRRFSATEIDDWIADPYSLYAKRILQLRPQEDLDRPIDAALRGNLVHDALAAFLKDHPAGSLPEDALARLRATARRLFEPYWQNPTMRHFWWPAFETISAWFIETEVNRRATILESHAEIKGRIEVEAPAGPVIFTARADRIDRLAGGGLAVLDYKTGRAPTKAAVAKRRRTQLLVESVIAARGGFEGLDSAVVEAMEYWR
;
A
#
# COMPACT_ATOMS: atom_id res chain seq x y z
N ARG A 1 15.04 17.07 -17.49
CA ARG A 1 13.67 16.98 -16.92
C ARG A 1 13.45 15.55 -16.40
N PRO A 2 12.83 15.37 -15.23
CA PRO A 2 12.56 14.03 -14.71
C PRO A 2 11.66 13.26 -15.65
N ARG A 3 11.95 11.96 -15.78
CA ARG A 3 11.21 11.03 -16.66
C ARG A 3 10.69 9.82 -15.90
N ARG A 4 10.83 9.83 -14.59
CA ARG A 4 10.37 8.76 -13.71
C ARG A 4 9.57 9.35 -12.57
N PHE A 5 8.34 8.87 -12.40
CA PHE A 5 7.39 9.33 -11.37
C PHE A 5 6.81 8.14 -10.63
N SER A 6 6.63 8.28 -9.32
CA SER A 6 5.86 7.31 -8.54
C SER A 6 4.35 7.56 -8.65
N ALA A 7 3.54 6.56 -8.34
CA ALA A 7 2.08 6.69 -8.33
C ALA A 7 1.63 7.83 -7.38
N THR A 8 2.28 7.98 -6.23
CA THR A 8 1.99 9.07 -5.28
C THR A 8 2.41 10.45 -5.80
N GLU A 9 3.52 10.54 -6.56
CA GLU A 9 3.94 11.80 -7.17
C GLU A 9 3.00 12.29 -8.27
N ILE A 10 2.19 11.41 -8.85
CA ILE A 10 1.13 11.82 -9.77
C ILE A 10 0.01 12.55 -9.02
N ASP A 11 -0.34 12.09 -7.82
CA ASP A 11 -1.29 12.81 -6.96
C ASP A 11 -0.75 14.21 -6.60
N ASP A 12 0.53 14.30 -6.22
CA ASP A 12 1.21 15.57 -5.94
C ASP A 12 1.20 16.48 -7.17
N TRP A 13 1.52 15.93 -8.35
CA TRP A 13 1.52 16.69 -9.61
C TRP A 13 0.16 17.27 -9.96
N ILE A 14 -0.91 16.50 -9.77
CA ILE A 14 -2.27 16.96 -10.02
C ILE A 14 -2.73 18.01 -9.00
N ALA A 15 -2.35 17.81 -7.73
CA ALA A 15 -2.76 18.69 -6.63
C ALA A 15 -1.96 19.99 -6.60
N ASP A 16 -0.64 19.91 -6.75
CA ASP A 16 0.30 21.02 -6.71
C ASP A 16 1.55 20.75 -7.55
N PRO A 17 1.51 21.12 -8.85
CA PRO A 17 2.66 20.95 -9.75
C PRO A 17 3.94 21.62 -9.26
N TYR A 18 3.83 22.71 -8.49
CA TYR A 18 4.99 23.44 -7.97
C TYR A 18 5.72 22.62 -6.90
N SER A 19 5.01 21.94 -6.03
CA SER A 19 5.63 21.03 -5.05
C SER A 19 6.49 19.97 -5.72
N LEU A 20 5.99 19.37 -6.80
CA LEU A 20 6.76 18.39 -7.56
C LEU A 20 8.00 19.02 -8.24
N TYR A 21 7.84 20.22 -8.81
CA TYR A 21 8.96 20.98 -9.38
C TYR A 21 10.02 21.31 -8.32
N ALA A 22 9.60 21.81 -7.16
CA ALA A 22 10.49 22.13 -6.05
C ALA A 22 11.29 20.91 -5.59
N LYS A 23 10.62 19.78 -5.43
CA LYS A 23 11.22 18.50 -5.02
C LYS A 23 12.17 17.93 -6.07
N ARG A 24 11.76 17.88 -7.35
CA ARG A 24 12.45 17.14 -8.40
C ARG A 24 13.46 17.96 -9.21
N ILE A 25 13.21 19.26 -9.38
CA ILE A 25 14.09 20.17 -10.17
C ILE A 25 14.96 21.00 -9.24
N LEU A 26 14.35 21.67 -8.25
CA LEU A 26 15.10 22.49 -7.32
C LEU A 26 15.75 21.68 -6.19
N GLN A 27 15.40 20.39 -6.05
CA GLN A 27 15.91 19.45 -5.04
C GLN A 27 15.69 19.96 -3.59
N LEU A 28 14.66 20.77 -3.40
CA LEU A 28 14.29 21.24 -2.07
C LEU A 28 13.69 20.08 -1.26
N ARG A 29 14.12 19.94 -0.04
CA ARG A 29 13.59 18.97 0.92
C ARG A 29 13.13 19.71 2.16
N PRO A 30 12.02 19.28 2.80
CA PRO A 30 11.68 19.77 4.13
C PRO A 30 12.83 19.49 5.08
N GLN A 31 13.10 20.42 5.98
CA GLN A 31 14.06 20.19 7.05
C GLN A 31 13.45 19.16 8.02
N GLU A 32 14.22 18.15 8.36
CA GLU A 32 13.78 17.16 9.36
C GLU A 32 13.89 17.76 10.75
N ASP A 33 12.86 17.56 11.58
CA ASP A 33 12.91 17.94 12.99
C ASP A 33 13.94 17.07 13.72
N LEU A 34 14.75 17.69 14.59
CA LEU A 34 15.78 17.03 15.38
C LEU A 34 15.19 15.98 16.33
N ASP A 35 14.02 16.25 16.90
CA ASP A 35 13.26 15.34 17.76
C ASP A 35 11.97 14.93 17.04
N ARG A 36 12.05 13.96 16.14
CA ARG A 36 10.86 13.46 15.44
C ARG A 36 10.01 12.58 16.37
N PRO A 37 8.86 13.09 16.87
CA PRO A 37 7.97 12.26 17.67
C PRO A 37 7.43 11.12 16.82
N ILE A 38 7.01 10.02 17.46
CA ILE A 38 6.24 9.00 16.75
C ILE A 38 4.97 9.64 16.18
N ASP A 39 4.78 9.49 14.88
CA ASP A 39 3.72 10.15 14.13
C ASP A 39 2.76 9.17 13.45
N ALA A 40 1.70 9.70 12.86
CA ALA A 40 0.71 8.89 12.15
C ALA A 40 1.31 8.14 10.94
N ALA A 41 2.38 8.66 10.33
CA ALA A 41 3.05 8.00 9.22
C ALA A 41 3.80 6.76 9.70
N LEU A 42 4.54 6.86 10.81
CA LEU A 42 5.19 5.69 11.43
C LEU A 42 4.15 4.62 11.82
N ARG A 43 3.01 5.03 12.42
CA ARG A 43 1.93 4.10 12.74
C ARG A 43 1.43 3.38 11.48
N GLY A 44 1.21 4.14 10.41
CA GLY A 44 0.78 3.58 9.12
C GLY A 44 1.76 2.53 8.61
N ASN A 45 3.04 2.89 8.56
CA ASN A 45 4.09 1.99 8.08
C ASN A 45 4.16 0.69 8.90
N LEU A 46 4.12 0.78 10.24
CA LEU A 46 4.14 -0.41 11.11
C LEU A 46 2.96 -1.35 10.88
N VAL A 47 1.76 -0.79 10.64
CA VAL A 47 0.57 -1.60 10.29
C VAL A 47 0.77 -2.27 8.93
N HIS A 48 1.16 -1.53 7.90
CA HIS A 48 1.41 -2.06 6.56
C HIS A 48 2.48 -3.15 6.58
N ASP A 49 3.60 -2.91 7.25
CA ASP A 49 4.70 -3.88 7.36
C ASP A 49 4.26 -5.17 8.05
N ALA A 50 3.42 -5.07 9.11
CA ALA A 50 2.90 -6.23 9.81
C ALA A 50 1.96 -7.06 8.93
N LEU A 51 1.02 -6.42 8.22
CA LEU A 51 0.11 -7.07 7.30
C LEU A 51 0.85 -7.69 6.11
N ALA A 52 1.82 -6.97 5.55
CA ALA A 52 2.63 -7.45 4.44
C ALA A 52 3.49 -8.65 4.82
N ALA A 53 4.15 -8.62 5.98
CA ALA A 53 4.94 -9.75 6.47
C ALA A 53 4.04 -10.99 6.66
N PHE A 54 2.88 -10.83 7.27
CA PHE A 54 1.93 -11.93 7.45
C PHE A 54 1.44 -12.52 6.12
N LEU A 55 1.12 -11.68 5.13
CA LEU A 55 0.67 -12.15 3.81
C LEU A 55 1.78 -12.85 3.04
N LYS A 56 3.04 -12.41 3.15
CA LYS A 56 4.20 -13.08 2.56
C LYS A 56 4.42 -14.48 3.12
N ASP A 57 4.15 -14.66 4.41
CA ASP A 57 4.21 -15.98 5.06
C ASP A 57 3.01 -16.87 4.68
N HIS A 58 1.90 -16.26 4.26
CA HIS A 58 0.65 -16.96 3.90
C HIS A 58 0.08 -16.42 2.57
N PRO A 59 0.80 -16.58 1.45
CA PRO A 59 0.40 -15.98 0.17
C PRO A 59 -0.83 -16.64 -0.46
N ALA A 60 -1.10 -17.91 -0.14
CA ALA A 60 -2.17 -18.70 -0.75
C ALA A 60 -2.81 -19.67 0.24
N GLY A 61 -3.95 -20.25 -0.14
CA GLY A 61 -4.64 -21.27 0.66
C GLY A 61 -5.33 -20.76 1.91
N SER A 62 -5.83 -21.68 2.72
CA SER A 62 -6.50 -21.37 3.98
C SER A 62 -5.53 -20.86 5.03
N LEU A 63 -6.00 -19.96 5.88
CA LEU A 63 -5.21 -19.50 7.01
C LEU A 63 -5.13 -20.56 8.11
N PRO A 64 -4.02 -20.64 8.87
CA PRO A 64 -3.91 -21.52 10.02
C PRO A 64 -4.86 -21.09 11.14
N GLU A 65 -5.24 -22.03 12.01
CA GLU A 65 -6.15 -21.73 13.14
C GLU A 65 -5.58 -20.65 14.08
N ASP A 66 -4.27 -20.56 14.22
CA ASP A 66 -3.56 -19.58 15.04
C ASP A 66 -3.15 -18.30 14.27
N ALA A 67 -3.75 -18.03 13.09
CA ALA A 67 -3.42 -16.90 12.22
C ALA A 67 -3.39 -15.55 12.94
N LEU A 68 -4.38 -15.28 13.80
CA LEU A 68 -4.42 -14.04 14.58
C LEU A 68 -3.25 -13.92 15.54
N ALA A 69 -2.88 -15.00 16.22
CA ALA A 69 -1.72 -15.02 17.12
C ALA A 69 -0.41 -14.78 16.36
N ARG A 70 -0.26 -15.39 15.16
CA ARG A 70 0.90 -15.18 14.29
C ARG A 70 1.02 -13.74 13.81
N LEU A 71 -0.07 -13.15 13.34
CA LEU A 71 -0.09 -11.74 12.90
C LEU A 71 0.32 -10.82 14.05
N ARG A 72 -0.24 -11.02 15.25
CA ARG A 72 0.11 -10.22 16.44
C ARG A 72 1.55 -10.41 16.87
N ALA A 73 2.08 -11.63 16.81
CA ALA A 73 3.49 -11.91 17.13
C ALA A 73 4.43 -11.23 16.13
N THR A 74 4.11 -11.24 14.85
CA THR A 74 4.87 -10.53 13.81
C THR A 74 4.84 -9.02 14.05
N ALA A 75 3.67 -8.45 14.28
CA ALA A 75 3.54 -7.04 14.60
C ALA A 75 4.29 -6.67 15.88
N ARG A 76 4.23 -7.49 16.94
CA ARG A 76 4.92 -7.22 18.21
C ARG A 76 6.41 -7.03 18.02
N ARG A 77 7.04 -7.81 17.13
CA ARG A 77 8.47 -7.66 16.79
C ARG A 77 8.75 -6.34 16.06
N LEU A 78 7.88 -5.92 15.15
CA LEU A 78 8.02 -4.66 14.41
C LEU A 78 7.82 -3.43 15.29
N PHE A 79 6.91 -3.52 16.27
CA PHE A 79 6.61 -2.47 17.22
C PHE A 79 7.63 -2.36 18.37
N GLU A 80 8.46 -3.40 18.59
CA GLU A 80 9.39 -3.50 19.72
C GLU A 80 10.32 -2.28 19.87
N PRO A 81 10.95 -1.72 18.80
CA PRO A 81 11.83 -0.56 18.93
C PRO A 81 11.15 0.67 19.53
N TYR A 82 9.83 0.76 19.42
CA TYR A 82 9.02 1.89 19.86
C TYR A 82 8.26 1.60 21.17
N TRP A 83 8.45 0.42 21.75
CA TRP A 83 7.61 -0.07 22.86
C TRP A 83 7.73 0.75 24.14
N GLN A 84 8.84 1.46 24.34
CA GLN A 84 9.01 2.34 25.49
C GLN A 84 8.12 3.60 25.44
N ASN A 85 7.62 3.96 24.25
CA ASN A 85 6.75 5.10 24.11
C ASN A 85 5.33 4.80 24.64
N PRO A 86 4.79 5.60 25.57
CA PRO A 86 3.44 5.40 26.13
C PRO A 86 2.33 5.40 25.06
N THR A 87 2.44 6.26 24.04
CA THR A 87 1.46 6.33 22.93
C THR A 87 1.39 5.02 22.17
N MET A 88 2.55 4.39 21.96
CA MET A 88 2.63 3.07 21.33
C MET A 88 1.83 2.04 22.12
N ARG A 89 2.10 1.92 23.43
CA ARG A 89 1.50 0.88 24.28
C ARG A 89 0.02 1.08 24.53
N HIS A 90 -0.41 2.33 24.75
CA HIS A 90 -1.77 2.62 25.22
C HIS A 90 -2.75 2.95 24.11
N PHE A 91 -2.27 3.34 22.92
CA PHE A 91 -3.16 3.73 21.81
C PHE A 91 -2.90 2.93 20.54
N TRP A 92 -1.65 2.78 20.10
CA TRP A 92 -1.40 2.15 18.81
C TRP A 92 -1.51 0.65 18.86
N TRP A 93 -1.00 0.02 19.90
CA TRP A 93 -1.09 -1.42 20.05
C TRP A 93 -2.55 -1.91 20.20
N PRO A 94 -3.39 -1.36 21.08
CA PRO A 94 -4.81 -1.74 21.15
C PRO A 94 -5.57 -1.50 19.84
N ALA A 95 -5.26 -0.40 19.14
CA ALA A 95 -5.82 -0.16 17.80
C ALA A 95 -5.39 -1.23 16.81
N PHE A 96 -4.11 -1.65 16.82
CA PHE A 96 -3.62 -2.75 15.99
C PHE A 96 -4.27 -4.09 16.35
N GLU A 97 -4.52 -4.38 17.61
CA GLU A 97 -5.24 -5.61 18.02
C GLU A 97 -6.64 -5.65 17.41
N THR A 98 -7.34 -4.52 17.35
CA THR A 98 -8.64 -4.40 16.67
C THR A 98 -8.51 -4.61 15.16
N ILE A 99 -7.54 -3.94 14.52
CA ILE A 99 -7.25 -4.09 13.09
C ILE A 99 -6.90 -5.54 12.76
N SER A 100 -6.06 -6.19 13.57
CA SER A 100 -5.63 -7.56 13.33
C SER A 100 -6.77 -8.57 13.38
N ALA A 101 -7.71 -8.41 14.33
CA ALA A 101 -8.89 -9.27 14.43
C ALA A 101 -9.80 -9.13 13.21
N TRP A 102 -10.13 -7.87 12.83
CA TRP A 102 -10.92 -7.57 11.64
C TRP A 102 -10.23 -8.08 10.36
N PHE A 103 -8.91 -7.89 10.24
CA PHE A 103 -8.15 -8.34 9.08
C PHE A 103 -8.23 -9.86 8.90
N ILE A 104 -7.99 -10.63 9.95
CA ILE A 104 -8.05 -12.11 9.89
C ILE A 104 -9.47 -12.59 9.55
N GLU A 105 -10.51 -12.01 10.15
CA GLU A 105 -11.90 -12.35 9.83
C GLU A 105 -12.20 -12.07 8.34
N THR A 106 -11.77 -10.91 7.82
CA THR A 106 -11.93 -10.54 6.43
C THR A 106 -11.17 -11.49 5.51
N GLU A 107 -9.92 -11.84 5.85
CA GLU A 107 -9.09 -12.78 5.08
C GLU A 107 -9.72 -14.17 5.01
N VAL A 108 -10.20 -14.72 6.10
CA VAL A 108 -10.86 -16.04 6.11
C VAL A 108 -12.00 -16.06 5.08
N ASN A 109 -12.82 -15.03 5.04
CA ASN A 109 -13.93 -14.93 4.10
C ASN A 109 -13.49 -14.75 2.64
N ARG A 110 -12.39 -14.05 2.40
CA ARG A 110 -11.87 -13.76 1.04
C ARG A 110 -11.08 -14.91 0.43
N ARG A 111 -10.42 -15.74 1.24
CA ARG A 111 -9.51 -16.79 0.78
C ARG A 111 -10.14 -17.79 -0.20
N ALA A 112 -11.45 -18.01 -0.13
CA ALA A 112 -12.16 -18.86 -1.08
C ALA A 112 -12.15 -18.30 -2.53
N THR A 113 -11.96 -16.99 -2.70
CA THR A 113 -11.98 -16.30 -4.00
C THR A 113 -10.59 -15.85 -4.48
N ILE A 114 -9.55 -16.11 -3.70
CA ILE A 114 -8.17 -15.68 -3.97
C ILE A 114 -7.30 -16.90 -4.22
N LEU A 115 -6.58 -16.92 -5.34
CA LEU A 115 -5.56 -17.92 -5.63
C LEU A 115 -4.26 -17.60 -4.90
N GLU A 116 -3.82 -16.34 -4.98
CA GLU A 116 -2.57 -15.88 -4.42
C GLU A 116 -2.63 -14.38 -4.09
N SER A 117 -1.97 -13.99 -3.00
CA SER A 117 -1.81 -12.59 -2.58
C SER A 117 -0.35 -12.17 -2.66
N HIS A 118 -0.09 -11.06 -3.32
CA HIS A 118 1.23 -10.43 -3.43
C HIS A 118 1.24 -9.15 -2.60
N ALA A 119 2.11 -9.09 -1.58
CA ALA A 119 2.22 -7.94 -0.68
C ALA A 119 3.50 -7.14 -0.94
N GLU A 120 3.38 -5.81 -0.95
CA GLU A 120 4.50 -4.88 -1.06
C GLU A 120 5.35 -5.12 -2.33
N ILE A 121 4.69 -5.42 -3.44
CA ILE A 121 5.34 -5.67 -4.72
C ILE A 121 5.61 -4.38 -5.49
N LYS A 122 6.75 -4.36 -6.16
CA LYS A 122 7.17 -3.22 -7.00
C LYS A 122 6.69 -3.41 -8.42
N GLY A 123 6.27 -2.30 -9.02
CA GLY A 123 5.84 -2.30 -10.41
C GLY A 123 6.36 -1.08 -11.16
N ARG A 124 6.46 -1.22 -12.48
CA ARG A 124 6.83 -0.14 -13.39
C ARG A 124 6.15 -0.32 -14.74
N ILE A 125 5.90 0.81 -15.38
CA ILE A 125 5.41 0.86 -16.75
C ILE A 125 6.10 2.01 -17.46
N GLU A 126 6.40 1.81 -18.73
CA GLU A 126 6.91 2.85 -19.61
C GLU A 126 5.80 3.28 -20.58
N VAL A 127 5.65 4.58 -20.73
CA VAL A 127 4.63 5.18 -21.59
C VAL A 127 5.32 6.16 -22.54
N GLU A 128 5.11 5.97 -23.84
CA GLU A 128 5.60 6.91 -24.85
C GLU A 128 4.92 8.27 -24.70
N ALA A 129 5.71 9.32 -24.74
CA ALA A 129 5.24 10.70 -24.69
C ALA A 129 5.97 11.54 -25.75
N PRO A 130 5.40 12.70 -26.19
CA PRO A 130 5.98 13.50 -27.28
C PRO A 130 7.43 13.92 -27.08
N ALA A 131 7.87 14.02 -25.83
CA ALA A 131 9.26 14.37 -25.49
C ALA A 131 10.14 13.14 -25.14
N GLY A 132 9.70 11.93 -25.47
CA GLY A 132 10.31 10.63 -25.19
C GLY A 132 9.66 9.91 -24.02
N PRO A 133 10.05 8.66 -23.72
CA PRO A 133 9.38 7.78 -22.79
C PRO A 133 9.38 8.34 -21.36
N VAL A 134 8.31 8.05 -20.63
CA VAL A 134 8.12 8.37 -19.20
C VAL A 134 7.85 7.07 -18.45
N ILE A 135 8.55 6.88 -17.35
CA ILE A 135 8.44 5.69 -16.52
C ILE A 135 7.57 6.03 -15.30
N PHE A 136 6.51 5.27 -15.11
CA PHE A 136 5.72 5.28 -13.88
C PHE A 136 6.07 4.08 -13.03
N THR A 137 6.23 4.31 -11.73
CA THR A 137 6.56 3.27 -10.75
C THR A 137 5.53 3.27 -9.63
N ALA A 138 5.27 2.10 -9.09
CA ALA A 138 4.43 1.92 -7.91
C ALA A 138 5.02 0.86 -6.97
N ARG A 139 4.59 0.89 -5.74
CA ARG A 139 4.70 -0.21 -4.79
C ARG A 139 3.29 -0.44 -4.26
N ALA A 140 2.66 -1.52 -4.71
CA ALA A 140 1.31 -1.84 -4.27
C ALA A 140 1.37 -2.50 -2.89
N ASP A 141 0.51 -2.06 -1.97
CA ASP A 141 0.39 -2.67 -0.65
C ASP A 141 -0.01 -4.14 -0.79
N ARG A 142 -0.97 -4.41 -1.67
CA ARG A 142 -1.43 -5.76 -1.98
C ARG A 142 -2.07 -5.86 -3.36
N ILE A 143 -1.75 -6.95 -4.07
CA ILE A 143 -2.49 -7.37 -5.27
C ILE A 143 -2.88 -8.83 -5.08
N ASP A 144 -4.17 -9.14 -5.20
CA ASP A 144 -4.69 -10.50 -5.17
C ASP A 144 -4.95 -11.00 -6.58
N ARG A 145 -4.48 -12.22 -6.89
CA ARG A 145 -4.95 -12.97 -8.05
C ARG A 145 -6.23 -13.71 -7.68
N LEU A 146 -7.29 -13.39 -8.37
CA LEU A 146 -8.62 -13.96 -8.11
C LEU A 146 -8.78 -15.34 -8.77
N ALA A 147 -9.64 -16.17 -8.21
CA ALA A 147 -9.97 -17.50 -8.76
C ALA A 147 -10.52 -17.42 -10.18
N GLY A 148 -11.18 -16.31 -10.56
CA GLY A 148 -11.63 -16.01 -11.92
C GLY A 148 -10.53 -15.62 -12.91
N GLY A 149 -9.27 -15.51 -12.46
CA GLY A 149 -8.12 -15.11 -13.27
C GLY A 149 -7.85 -13.60 -13.31
N GLY A 150 -8.74 -12.77 -12.77
CA GLY A 150 -8.55 -11.31 -12.66
C GLY A 150 -7.67 -10.92 -11.47
N LEU A 151 -7.51 -9.61 -11.29
CA LEU A 151 -6.73 -9.01 -10.21
C LEU A 151 -7.60 -8.09 -9.35
N ALA A 152 -7.33 -8.08 -8.05
CA ALA A 152 -7.81 -7.06 -7.13
C ALA A 152 -6.62 -6.28 -6.57
N VAL A 153 -6.64 -4.95 -6.67
CA VAL A 153 -5.60 -4.06 -6.13
C VAL A 153 -6.12 -3.41 -4.86
N LEU A 154 -5.39 -3.58 -3.76
CA LEU A 154 -5.79 -3.12 -2.44
C LEU A 154 -4.75 -2.18 -1.86
N ASP A 155 -5.22 -1.13 -1.17
CA ASP A 155 -4.41 -0.16 -0.45
C ASP A 155 -4.96 0.01 0.97
N TYR A 156 -4.10 -0.15 1.97
CA TYR A 156 -4.46 -0.05 3.38
C TYR A 156 -4.37 1.41 3.85
N LYS A 157 -5.41 1.88 4.52
CA LYS A 157 -5.46 3.26 5.04
C LYS A 157 -5.70 3.27 6.55
N THR A 158 -4.68 3.54 7.32
CA THR A 158 -4.76 3.73 8.78
C THR A 158 -5.34 5.09 9.18
N GLY A 159 -5.50 5.99 8.22
CA GLY A 159 -6.12 7.30 8.35
C GLY A 159 -7.42 7.42 7.55
N ARG A 160 -7.71 8.62 7.06
CA ARG A 160 -8.91 8.86 6.26
C ARG A 160 -8.73 8.29 4.84
N ALA A 161 -9.51 7.27 4.50
CA ALA A 161 -9.54 6.75 3.14
C ALA A 161 -10.11 7.79 2.14
N PRO A 162 -9.61 7.81 0.89
CA PRO A 162 -10.18 8.63 -0.16
C PRO A 162 -11.66 8.30 -0.40
N THR A 163 -12.47 9.33 -0.64
CA THR A 163 -13.88 9.10 -1.03
C THR A 163 -13.96 8.65 -2.48
N LYS A 164 -15.00 7.88 -2.83
CA LYS A 164 -15.29 7.49 -4.23
C LYS A 164 -15.30 8.70 -5.16
N ALA A 165 -15.85 9.84 -4.72
CA ALA A 165 -15.88 11.08 -5.48
C ALA A 165 -14.48 11.67 -5.71
N ALA A 166 -13.56 11.56 -4.74
CA ALA A 166 -12.17 12.04 -4.89
C ALA A 166 -11.41 11.18 -5.91
N VAL A 167 -11.61 9.87 -5.90
CA VAL A 167 -11.02 8.93 -6.88
C VAL A 167 -11.61 9.20 -8.27
N ALA A 168 -12.93 9.30 -8.40
CA ALA A 168 -13.61 9.57 -9.67
C ALA A 168 -13.20 10.92 -10.30
N LYS A 169 -12.95 11.94 -9.48
CA LYS A 169 -12.43 13.24 -9.93
C LYS A 169 -10.89 13.25 -10.13
N ARG A 170 -10.25 12.10 -10.12
CA ARG A 170 -8.79 11.93 -10.30
C ARG A 170 -7.94 12.78 -9.33
N ARG A 171 -8.45 13.06 -8.15
CA ARG A 171 -7.70 13.76 -7.07
C ARG A 171 -6.89 12.81 -6.21
N ARG A 172 -7.10 11.51 -6.39
CA ARG A 172 -6.35 10.41 -5.78
C ARG A 172 -6.22 9.31 -6.82
N THR A 173 -5.05 9.22 -7.44
CA THR A 173 -4.81 8.37 -8.61
C THR A 173 -3.96 7.15 -8.30
N GLN A 174 -3.45 7.01 -7.07
CA GLN A 174 -2.56 5.93 -6.69
C GLN A 174 -3.07 4.55 -7.14
N LEU A 175 -4.25 4.11 -6.69
CA LEU A 175 -4.83 2.82 -7.08
C LEU A 175 -5.09 2.72 -8.60
N LEU A 176 -5.44 3.82 -9.26
CA LEU A 176 -5.63 3.82 -10.72
C LEU A 176 -4.31 3.54 -11.45
N VAL A 177 -3.22 4.17 -11.02
CA VAL A 177 -1.89 3.96 -11.61
C VAL A 177 -1.41 2.53 -11.34
N GLU A 178 -1.57 2.04 -10.12
CA GLU A 178 -1.27 0.66 -9.75
C GLU A 178 -2.07 -0.33 -10.58
N SER A 179 -3.36 -0.08 -10.78
CA SER A 179 -4.23 -0.92 -11.61
C SER A 179 -3.79 -0.94 -13.08
N VAL A 180 -3.36 0.18 -13.63
CA VAL A 180 -2.82 0.24 -15.02
C VAL A 180 -1.50 -0.56 -15.11
N ILE A 181 -0.62 -0.44 -14.12
CA ILE A 181 0.63 -1.21 -14.07
C ILE A 181 0.31 -2.71 -13.96
N ALA A 182 -0.63 -3.12 -13.09
CA ALA A 182 -1.05 -4.50 -12.90
C ALA A 182 -1.66 -5.08 -14.18
N ALA A 183 -2.61 -4.36 -14.80
CA ALA A 183 -3.25 -4.82 -16.03
C ALA A 183 -2.27 -5.04 -17.19
N ARG A 184 -1.11 -4.38 -17.17
CA ARG A 184 -0.06 -4.52 -18.19
C ARG A 184 1.07 -5.47 -17.78
N GLY A 185 0.96 -6.18 -16.66
CA GLY A 185 1.99 -7.10 -16.15
C GLY A 185 3.27 -6.39 -15.72
N GLY A 186 3.15 -5.13 -15.28
CA GLY A 186 4.30 -4.32 -14.89
C GLY A 186 4.76 -4.54 -13.44
N PHE A 187 4.10 -5.39 -12.64
CA PHE A 187 4.54 -5.77 -11.30
C PHE A 187 5.42 -7.02 -11.32
N GLU A 188 6.43 -7.03 -10.46
CA GLU A 188 7.38 -8.14 -10.33
C GLU A 188 6.66 -9.44 -9.95
N GLY A 189 6.84 -10.51 -10.74
CA GLY A 189 6.25 -11.83 -10.47
C GLY A 189 4.73 -11.91 -10.68
N LEU A 190 4.12 -10.92 -11.33
CA LEU A 190 2.68 -10.90 -11.60
C LEU A 190 2.41 -10.76 -13.09
N ASP A 191 1.76 -11.75 -13.68
CA ASP A 191 1.33 -11.68 -15.07
C ASP A 191 0.19 -10.69 -15.28
N SER A 192 0.11 -10.13 -16.50
CA SER A 192 -0.97 -9.23 -16.88
C SER A 192 -2.34 -9.93 -16.78
N ALA A 193 -3.31 -9.22 -16.22
CA ALA A 193 -4.71 -9.66 -16.19
C ALA A 193 -5.64 -8.45 -16.00
N VAL A 194 -6.94 -8.67 -16.19
CA VAL A 194 -7.95 -7.64 -15.96
C VAL A 194 -8.02 -7.31 -14.47
N VAL A 195 -7.97 -6.04 -14.14
CA VAL A 195 -8.22 -5.57 -12.76
C VAL A 195 -9.73 -5.48 -12.56
N GLU A 196 -10.27 -6.38 -11.76
CA GLU A 196 -11.71 -6.49 -11.48
C GLU A 196 -12.14 -5.64 -10.27
N ALA A 197 -11.21 -5.39 -9.33
CA ALA A 197 -11.50 -4.63 -8.13
C ALA A 197 -10.35 -3.70 -7.74
N MET A 198 -10.72 -2.54 -7.20
CA MET A 198 -9.82 -1.57 -6.55
C MET A 198 -10.41 -1.23 -5.19
N GLU A 199 -9.70 -1.52 -4.11
CA GLU A 199 -10.24 -1.44 -2.77
C GLU A 199 -9.34 -0.62 -1.83
N TYR A 200 -9.96 0.30 -1.07
CA TYR A 200 -9.34 0.89 0.11
C TYR A 200 -9.84 0.16 1.35
N TRP A 201 -8.92 -0.42 2.10
CA TRP A 201 -9.24 -1.04 3.40
C TRP A 201 -8.89 -0.10 4.55
N ARG A 202 -9.84 0.05 5.49
CA ARG A 202 -9.72 0.99 6.60
C ARG A 202 -10.10 0.33 7.93
#